data_8af8022adbc835da9815535cfbebd695
#
_entry.id   8af8022adbc835da9815535cfbebd695
#
_cell.length_a   1.000
_cell.length_b   1.000
_cell.length_c   1.000
_cell.angle_alpha   90.00
_cell.angle_beta   90.00
_cell.angle_gamma   90.00
#
_symmetry.space_group_name_H-M   'P 1'
#
loop_
_entity.id
_entity.type
_entity.pdbx_description
1 polymer ?
#
loop_
_entity_poly.entity_id
_entity_poly.type
_entity_poly.pdbx_seq_one_letter_code
_entity_poly.pdbx_strand_id
1 'polypeptide(L)'
;MYKRQRISFDPNIRMKLWKQEDYRDLIKEFISQSNIVFMGLDEGQLLYGERTPQTLRDIIFTSGCTDYLALKNGSAGAYVYSINEDCYIPPHPCVCIDPVGAGDAFNAGFLSGILDGRPLEDCGQRGGITGALCTQVQGDIEGLPTKKELIDIQNHISPITR
;
A
#
# COMPACT_ATOMS: atom_id res chain seq x y z
N MET A 1 -10.80 22.32 14.72
CA MET A 1 -9.75 21.67 13.90
C MET A 1 -9.27 20.43 14.63
N TYR A 2 -9.57 19.24 14.13
CA TYR A 2 -9.29 17.96 14.80
C TYR A 2 -7.82 17.59 14.63
N LYS A 3 -6.95 18.09 15.52
CA LYS A 3 -5.49 17.90 15.48
C LYS A 3 -4.98 16.47 15.71
N ARG A 4 -5.86 15.44 15.71
CA ARG A 4 -5.51 14.05 16.04
C ARG A 4 -5.88 13.03 14.96
N GLN A 5 -6.40 13.46 13.83
CA GLN A 5 -6.72 12.56 12.72
C GLN A 5 -5.50 12.44 11.80
N ARG A 6 -5.21 11.21 11.37
CA ARG A 6 -4.29 10.92 10.27
C ARG A 6 -5.09 10.67 9.00
N ILE A 7 -4.65 11.23 7.91
CA ILE A 7 -5.24 11.03 6.58
C ILE A 7 -4.43 9.95 5.87
N SER A 8 -5.11 8.91 5.40
CA SER A 8 -4.58 7.89 4.52
C SER A 8 -5.15 8.11 3.12
N PHE A 9 -4.30 8.12 2.11
CA PHE A 9 -4.69 8.37 0.73
C PHE A 9 -4.04 7.38 -0.24
N ASP A 10 -4.86 6.81 -1.13
CA ASP A 10 -4.44 6.03 -2.29
C ASP A 10 -5.05 6.68 -3.54
N PRO A 11 -4.24 7.20 -4.48
CA PRO A 11 -4.72 7.83 -5.71
C PRO A 11 -5.61 6.91 -6.54
N ASN A 12 -5.29 5.62 -6.59
CA ASN A 12 -6.03 4.59 -7.32
C ASN A 12 -6.46 5.06 -8.72
N ILE A 13 -5.48 5.54 -9.51
CA ILE A 13 -5.72 6.29 -10.75
C ILE A 13 -6.35 5.40 -11.81
N ARG A 14 -7.47 5.87 -12.35
CA ARG A 14 -8.19 5.24 -13.46
C ARG A 14 -8.23 6.20 -14.63
N MET A 15 -7.21 6.18 -15.50
CA MET A 15 -7.09 7.08 -16.68
C MET A 15 -8.35 7.10 -17.56
N LYS A 16 -9.06 5.98 -17.67
CA LYS A 16 -10.32 5.89 -18.44
C LYS A 16 -11.42 6.82 -17.90
N LEU A 17 -11.34 7.26 -16.64
CA LEU A 17 -12.30 8.15 -16.02
C LEU A 17 -11.95 9.63 -16.21
N TRP A 18 -10.72 9.95 -16.60
CA TRP A 18 -10.22 11.32 -16.68
C TRP A 18 -10.76 12.12 -17.87
N LYS A 19 -11.48 11.52 -18.79
CA LYS A 19 -12.10 12.19 -19.95
C LYS A 19 -11.17 13.25 -20.58
N GLN A 20 -11.54 14.55 -20.39
CA GLN A 20 -10.80 15.70 -20.94
C GLN A 20 -10.05 16.52 -19.89
N GLU A 21 -10.15 16.18 -18.61
CA GLU A 21 -9.53 16.90 -17.50
C GLU A 21 -8.28 16.20 -17.02
N ASP A 22 -7.28 17.00 -16.61
CA ASP A 22 -6.04 16.50 -16.00
C ASP A 22 -6.09 16.74 -14.50
N TYR A 23 -6.20 15.66 -13.74
CA TYR A 23 -6.31 15.69 -12.28
C TYR A 23 -4.96 15.53 -11.56
N ARG A 24 -3.82 15.49 -12.27
CA ARG A 24 -2.50 15.24 -11.66
C ARG A 24 -2.19 16.21 -10.54
N ASP A 25 -2.39 17.51 -10.74
CA ASP A 25 -2.05 18.51 -9.74
C ASP A 25 -2.97 18.42 -8.51
N LEU A 26 -4.27 18.14 -8.71
CA LEU A 26 -5.20 17.90 -7.61
C LEU A 26 -4.82 16.67 -6.78
N ILE A 27 -4.43 15.57 -7.45
CA ILE A 27 -3.98 14.35 -6.77
C ILE A 27 -2.70 14.61 -5.97
N LYS A 28 -1.73 15.35 -6.53
CA LYS A 28 -0.50 15.75 -5.83
C LYS A 28 -0.82 16.62 -4.60
N GLU A 29 -1.82 17.49 -4.69
CA GLU A 29 -2.27 18.27 -3.55
C GLU A 29 -2.82 17.37 -2.44
N PHE A 30 -3.67 16.37 -2.75
CA PHE A 30 -4.14 15.40 -1.76
C PHE A 30 -3.00 14.58 -1.16
N ILE A 31 -2.03 14.15 -1.96
CA ILE A 31 -0.84 13.46 -1.48
C ILE A 31 -0.09 14.34 -0.46
N SER A 32 0.13 15.62 -0.78
CA SER A 32 0.87 16.53 0.11
C SER A 32 0.17 16.80 1.46
N GLN A 33 -1.14 16.61 1.53
CA GLN A 33 -1.95 16.77 2.75
C GLN A 33 -2.15 15.46 3.52
N SER A 34 -1.58 14.35 3.04
CA SER A 34 -1.81 13.02 3.60
C SER A 34 -0.64 12.54 4.45
N ASN A 35 -0.96 11.94 5.61
CA ASN A 35 0.04 11.38 6.52
C ASN A 35 0.52 9.99 6.06
N ILE A 36 -0.35 9.24 5.40
CA ILE A 36 -0.06 7.89 4.90
C ILE A 36 -0.44 7.86 3.44
N VAL A 37 0.54 7.59 2.57
CA VAL A 37 0.34 7.56 1.12
C VAL A 37 0.59 6.14 0.62
N PHE A 38 -0.36 5.63 -0.13
CA PHE A 38 -0.23 4.40 -0.91
C PHE A 38 -0.21 4.75 -2.38
N MET A 39 0.68 4.16 -3.16
CA MET A 39 0.76 4.44 -4.59
C MET A 39 1.40 3.28 -5.34
N GLY A 40 0.95 3.00 -6.56
CA GLY A 40 1.67 2.13 -7.49
C GLY A 40 2.85 2.86 -8.13
N LEU A 41 3.92 2.14 -8.48
CA LEU A 41 5.06 2.75 -9.21
C LEU A 41 4.62 3.32 -10.57
N ASP A 42 3.62 2.73 -11.22
CA ASP A 42 3.06 3.25 -12.48
C ASP A 42 2.31 4.58 -12.26
N GLU A 43 1.67 4.74 -11.11
CA GLU A 43 1.03 6.00 -10.70
C GLU A 43 2.09 7.07 -10.41
N GLY A 44 3.21 6.68 -9.78
CA GLY A 44 4.37 7.56 -9.60
C GLY A 44 4.90 8.09 -10.93
N GLN A 45 5.06 7.21 -11.91
CA GLN A 45 5.45 7.60 -13.28
C GLN A 45 4.44 8.56 -13.91
N LEU A 46 3.15 8.33 -13.71
CA LEU A 46 2.11 9.19 -14.27
C LEU A 46 2.07 10.58 -13.61
N LEU A 47 2.18 10.62 -12.28
CA LEU A 47 2.06 11.86 -11.50
C LEU A 47 3.32 12.71 -11.52
N TYR A 48 4.49 12.09 -11.39
CA TYR A 48 5.76 12.79 -11.17
C TYR A 48 6.77 12.61 -12.31
N GLY A 49 6.45 11.78 -13.32
CA GLY A 49 7.40 11.42 -14.38
C GLY A 49 8.52 10.50 -13.89
N GLU A 50 8.36 9.89 -12.73
CA GLU A 50 9.41 9.13 -12.05
C GLU A 50 8.86 7.77 -11.54
N ARG A 51 9.71 6.74 -11.61
CA ARG A 51 9.37 5.38 -11.19
C ARG A 51 10.36 4.80 -10.16
N THR A 52 11.46 5.48 -9.94
CA THR A 52 12.50 5.07 -8.99
C THR A 52 11.96 5.25 -7.57
N PRO A 53 11.89 4.18 -6.74
CA PRO A 53 11.28 4.25 -5.42
C PRO A 53 11.89 5.33 -4.52
N GLN A 54 13.22 5.46 -4.50
CA GLN A 54 13.94 6.48 -3.72
C GLN A 54 13.57 7.89 -4.14
N THR A 55 13.55 8.16 -5.45
CA THR A 55 13.21 9.50 -5.97
C THR A 55 11.76 9.86 -5.64
N LEU A 56 10.82 8.92 -5.80
CA LEU A 56 9.43 9.13 -5.40
C LEU A 56 9.30 9.40 -3.90
N ARG A 57 10.04 8.65 -3.08
CA ARG A 57 10.10 8.88 -1.63
C ARG A 57 10.53 10.30 -1.34
N ASP A 58 11.63 10.76 -1.92
CA ASP A 58 12.19 12.09 -1.66
C ASP A 58 11.22 13.20 -2.10
N ILE A 59 10.58 13.06 -3.25
CA ILE A 59 9.55 13.99 -3.73
C ILE A 59 8.38 14.07 -2.74
N ILE A 60 7.83 12.93 -2.31
CA ILE A 60 6.62 12.88 -1.48
C ILE A 60 6.90 13.40 -0.07
N PHE A 61 8.01 12.99 0.56
CA PHE A 61 8.36 13.44 1.91
C PHE A 61 8.75 14.92 1.98
N THR A 62 9.26 15.50 0.90
CA THR A 62 9.58 16.94 0.85
C THR A 62 8.39 17.81 0.49
N SER A 63 7.37 17.25 -0.14
CA SER A 63 6.22 18.02 -0.65
C SER A 63 5.08 18.22 0.37
N GLY A 64 5.10 17.52 1.51
CA GLY A 64 3.93 17.54 2.41
C GLY A 64 4.19 17.07 3.83
N CYS A 65 3.16 16.48 4.42
CA CYS A 65 3.13 16.03 5.82
C CYS A 65 3.15 14.48 5.95
N THR A 66 3.67 13.78 4.94
CA THR A 66 3.68 12.32 4.89
C THR A 66 4.60 11.72 5.94
N ASP A 67 4.04 10.85 6.79
CA ASP A 67 4.77 10.06 7.80
C ASP A 67 5.16 8.68 7.27
N TYR A 68 4.30 8.09 6.40
CA TYR A 68 4.45 6.76 5.82
C TYR A 68 4.12 6.77 4.33
N LEU A 69 4.93 6.08 3.55
CA LEU A 69 4.72 5.86 2.12
C LEU A 69 4.87 4.38 1.79
N ALA A 70 3.91 3.82 1.07
CA ALA A 70 4.02 2.48 0.50
C ALA A 70 3.91 2.54 -1.04
N LEU A 71 4.98 2.18 -1.71
CA LEU A 71 5.06 2.09 -3.17
C LEU A 71 4.87 0.64 -3.60
N LYS A 72 3.70 0.35 -4.15
CA LYS A 72 3.29 -0.99 -4.60
C LYS A 72 3.87 -1.30 -5.98
N ASN A 73 4.41 -2.51 -6.18
CA ASN A 73 4.98 -2.97 -7.45
C ASN A 73 4.40 -4.33 -7.88
N GLY A 74 3.13 -4.57 -7.58
CA GLY A 74 2.41 -5.80 -7.94
C GLY A 74 3.14 -7.06 -7.47
N SER A 75 3.35 -8.01 -8.38
CA SER A 75 4.05 -9.27 -8.10
C SER A 75 5.54 -9.12 -7.77
N ALA A 76 6.10 -7.93 -7.89
CA ALA A 76 7.47 -7.61 -7.49
C ALA A 76 7.55 -6.99 -6.07
N GLY A 77 6.48 -7.10 -5.26
CA GLY A 77 6.48 -6.66 -3.87
C GLY A 77 6.20 -5.18 -3.69
N ALA A 78 6.78 -4.56 -2.66
CA ALA A 78 6.57 -3.16 -2.33
C ALA A 78 7.79 -2.54 -1.68
N TYR A 79 7.90 -1.20 -1.77
CA TYR A 79 8.87 -0.41 -1.03
C TYR A 79 8.12 0.42 -0.01
N VAL A 80 8.47 0.31 1.26
CA VAL A 80 7.79 1.01 2.35
C VAL A 80 8.77 1.94 3.07
N TYR A 81 8.29 3.12 3.40
CA TYR A 81 9.10 4.18 3.96
C TYR A 81 8.39 4.83 5.15
N SER A 82 9.17 5.19 6.15
CA SER A 82 8.81 6.15 7.19
C SER A 82 9.81 7.31 7.17
N ILE A 83 9.67 8.26 8.08
CA ILE A 83 10.63 9.37 8.20
C ILE A 83 12.06 8.85 8.45
N ASN A 84 12.21 7.74 9.20
CA ASN A 84 13.49 7.25 9.69
C ASN A 84 13.92 5.90 9.10
N GLU A 85 13.02 5.21 8.40
CA GLU A 85 13.24 3.83 7.95
C GLU A 85 12.78 3.64 6.52
N ASP A 86 13.46 2.76 5.80
CA ASP A 86 13.07 2.25 4.49
C ASP A 86 13.21 0.73 4.46
N CYS A 87 12.30 0.06 3.77
CA CYS A 87 12.31 -1.38 3.66
C CYS A 87 11.72 -1.83 2.33
N TYR A 88 12.36 -2.82 1.70
CA TYR A 88 11.77 -3.57 0.61
C TYR A 88 11.03 -4.79 1.15
N ILE A 89 9.79 -4.92 0.77
CA ILE A 89 8.92 -6.04 1.12
C ILE A 89 8.84 -6.98 -0.08
N PRO A 90 9.41 -8.19 0.01
CA PRO A 90 9.28 -9.17 -1.06
C PRO A 90 7.81 -9.59 -1.23
N PRO A 91 7.41 -10.04 -2.44
CA PRO A 91 6.06 -10.50 -2.65
C PRO A 91 5.78 -11.76 -1.81
N HIS A 92 4.59 -11.82 -1.21
CA HIS A 92 4.14 -13.04 -0.55
C HIS A 92 3.74 -14.08 -1.62
N PRO A 93 4.22 -15.33 -1.52
CA PRO A 93 3.91 -16.35 -2.50
C PRO A 93 2.40 -16.62 -2.59
N CYS A 94 1.85 -16.53 -3.79
CA CYS A 94 0.44 -16.81 -4.04
C CYS A 94 0.21 -17.26 -5.49
N VAL A 95 -0.93 -17.89 -5.73
CA VAL A 95 -1.44 -18.15 -7.08
C VAL A 95 -2.56 -17.16 -7.33
N CYS A 96 -2.29 -16.14 -8.14
CA CYS A 96 -3.26 -15.11 -8.45
C CYS A 96 -4.38 -15.67 -9.36
N ILE A 97 -5.61 -15.61 -8.87
CA ILE A 97 -6.84 -15.94 -9.60
C ILE A 97 -7.51 -14.65 -10.09
N ASP A 98 -7.65 -13.66 -9.19
CA ASP A 98 -8.26 -12.37 -9.50
C ASP A 98 -7.47 -11.24 -8.80
N PRO A 99 -6.88 -10.28 -9.54
CA PRO A 99 -6.11 -9.19 -8.95
C PRO A 99 -6.98 -8.06 -8.36
N VAL A 100 -8.30 -8.12 -8.48
CA VAL A 100 -9.22 -7.09 -7.98
C VAL A 100 -9.12 -7.01 -6.45
N GLY A 101 -9.10 -5.80 -5.90
CA GLY A 101 -9.02 -5.57 -4.46
C GLY A 101 -7.63 -5.73 -3.83
N ALA A 102 -6.63 -6.28 -4.55
CA ALA A 102 -5.29 -6.53 -3.99
C ALA A 102 -4.62 -5.27 -3.40
N GLY A 103 -4.80 -4.11 -4.06
CA GLY A 103 -4.29 -2.83 -3.58
C GLY A 103 -4.94 -2.38 -2.29
N ASP A 104 -6.26 -2.47 -2.21
CA ASP A 104 -7.05 -2.09 -1.03
C ASP A 104 -6.76 -3.04 0.13
N ALA A 105 -6.63 -4.35 -0.15
CA ALA A 105 -6.23 -5.36 0.81
C ALA A 105 -4.82 -5.09 1.36
N PHE A 106 -3.85 -4.73 0.50
CA PHE A 106 -2.51 -4.31 0.94
C PHE A 106 -2.61 -3.12 1.89
N ASN A 107 -3.38 -2.08 1.52
CA ASN A 107 -3.54 -0.89 2.33
C ASN A 107 -4.15 -1.23 3.71
N ALA A 108 -5.16 -2.10 3.74
CA ALA A 108 -5.79 -2.56 4.99
C ALA A 108 -4.80 -3.30 5.90
N GLY A 109 -4.02 -4.23 5.34
CA GLY A 109 -2.97 -4.96 6.07
C GLY A 109 -1.91 -4.03 6.64
N PHE A 110 -1.40 -3.10 5.83
CA PHE A 110 -0.41 -2.11 6.25
C PHE A 110 -0.94 -1.22 7.38
N LEU A 111 -2.14 -0.66 7.22
CA LEU A 111 -2.79 0.18 8.23
C LEU A 111 -3.04 -0.59 9.53
N SER A 112 -3.37 -1.88 9.46
CA SER A 112 -3.51 -2.72 10.66
C SER A 112 -2.22 -2.79 11.47
N GLY A 113 -1.08 -2.85 10.79
CA GLY A 113 0.25 -2.82 11.42
C GLY A 113 0.51 -1.49 12.13
N ILE A 114 0.24 -0.36 11.46
CA ILE A 114 0.38 0.97 12.06
C ILE A 114 -0.50 1.12 13.31
N LEU A 115 -1.77 0.69 13.23
CA LEU A 115 -2.71 0.76 14.36
C LEU A 115 -2.28 -0.10 15.54
N ASP A 116 -1.60 -1.23 15.28
CA ASP A 116 -1.03 -2.10 16.29
C ASP A 116 0.35 -1.62 16.81
N GLY A 117 0.88 -0.50 16.30
CA GLY A 117 2.19 0.04 16.68
C GLY A 117 3.37 -0.85 16.25
N ARG A 118 3.23 -1.58 15.14
CA ARG A 118 4.27 -2.50 14.65
C ARG A 118 5.38 -1.75 13.92
N PRO A 119 6.61 -2.32 13.87
CA PRO A 119 7.69 -1.82 13.03
C PRO A 119 7.27 -1.69 11.55
N LEU A 120 7.94 -0.82 10.80
CA LEU A 120 7.62 -0.54 9.39
C LEU A 120 7.64 -1.81 8.53
N GLU A 121 8.63 -2.67 8.72
CA GLU A 121 8.74 -3.94 8.00
C GLU A 121 7.52 -4.84 8.24
N ASP A 122 7.09 -4.98 9.50
CA ASP A 122 5.90 -5.76 9.87
C ASP A 122 4.63 -5.20 9.21
N CYS A 123 4.50 -3.86 9.15
CA CYS A 123 3.38 -3.21 8.45
C CYS A 123 3.39 -3.57 6.96
N GLY A 124 4.55 -3.49 6.32
CA GLY A 124 4.72 -3.85 4.93
C GLY A 124 4.43 -5.33 4.65
N GLN A 125 4.94 -6.23 5.49
CA GLN A 125 4.68 -7.67 5.39
C GLN A 125 3.18 -7.98 5.51
N ARG A 126 2.46 -7.37 6.47
CA ARG A 126 1.01 -7.52 6.59
C ARG A 126 0.30 -7.06 5.33
N GLY A 127 0.70 -5.94 4.76
CA GLY A 127 0.17 -5.46 3.48
C GLY A 127 0.40 -6.47 2.36
N GLY A 128 1.62 -6.97 2.21
CA GLY A 128 1.99 -7.97 1.21
C GLY A 128 1.20 -9.27 1.33
N ILE A 129 1.08 -9.81 2.56
CA ILE A 129 0.30 -11.02 2.85
C ILE A 129 -1.17 -10.82 2.49
N THR A 130 -1.79 -9.73 3.00
CA THR A 130 -3.22 -9.47 2.80
C THR A 130 -3.54 -9.25 1.32
N GLY A 131 -2.70 -8.46 0.61
CA GLY A 131 -2.83 -8.28 -0.82
C GLY A 131 -2.72 -9.57 -1.62
N ALA A 132 -1.75 -10.42 -1.28
CA ALA A 132 -1.57 -11.71 -1.95
C ALA A 132 -2.74 -12.67 -1.70
N LEU A 133 -3.22 -12.78 -0.46
CA LEU A 133 -4.36 -13.66 -0.13
C LEU A 133 -5.64 -13.22 -0.85
N CYS A 134 -5.89 -11.89 -0.93
CA CYS A 134 -7.02 -11.35 -1.67
C CYS A 134 -7.07 -11.84 -3.12
N THR A 135 -5.91 -11.97 -3.77
CA THR A 135 -5.84 -12.41 -5.18
C THR A 135 -6.09 -13.90 -5.41
N GLN A 136 -6.15 -14.74 -4.37
CA GLN A 136 -6.27 -16.21 -4.51
C GLN A 136 -7.72 -16.68 -4.69
N VAL A 137 -8.67 -15.78 -4.63
CA VAL A 137 -10.10 -16.07 -4.82
C VAL A 137 -10.70 -15.03 -5.77
N GLN A 138 -11.85 -15.34 -6.33
CA GLN A 138 -12.61 -14.38 -7.11
C GLN A 138 -13.34 -13.42 -6.16
N GLY A 139 -13.25 -12.12 -6.42
CA GLY A 139 -13.86 -11.08 -5.60
C GLY A 139 -12.80 -10.22 -4.90
N ASP A 140 -13.24 -9.19 -4.18
CA ASP A 140 -12.37 -8.16 -3.59
C ASP A 140 -12.25 -8.24 -2.05
N ILE A 141 -13.14 -8.99 -1.39
CA ILE A 141 -13.16 -9.14 0.08
C ILE A 141 -13.12 -10.59 0.56
N GLU A 142 -13.45 -11.55 -0.31
CA GLU A 142 -13.59 -12.96 0.02
C GLU A 142 -12.29 -13.62 0.46
N GLY A 143 -11.16 -13.10 -0.04
CA GLY A 143 -9.81 -13.58 0.31
C GLY A 143 -9.16 -12.87 1.49
N LEU A 144 -9.84 -11.89 2.13
CA LEU A 144 -9.24 -11.16 3.24
C LEU A 144 -9.06 -12.05 4.47
N PRO A 145 -7.86 -12.11 5.06
CA PRO A 145 -7.62 -12.88 6.27
C PRO A 145 -8.26 -12.20 7.50
N THR A 146 -8.65 -13.00 8.48
CA THR A 146 -8.87 -12.49 9.83
C THR A 146 -7.55 -12.00 10.44
N LYS A 147 -7.62 -11.13 11.46
CA LYS A 147 -6.42 -10.66 12.16
C LYS A 147 -5.58 -11.83 12.71
N LYS A 148 -6.22 -12.89 13.19
CA LYS A 148 -5.53 -14.07 13.71
C LYS A 148 -4.77 -14.80 12.60
N GLU A 149 -5.41 -15.09 11.48
CA GLU A 149 -4.77 -15.74 10.33
C GLU A 149 -3.60 -14.92 9.80
N LEU A 150 -3.76 -13.60 9.68
CA LEU A 150 -2.69 -12.70 9.26
C LEU A 150 -1.46 -12.80 10.18
N ILE A 151 -1.67 -12.77 11.51
CA ILE A 151 -0.59 -12.88 12.48
C ILE A 151 0.06 -14.27 12.43
N ASP A 152 -0.73 -15.32 12.31
CA ASP A 152 -0.23 -16.72 12.22
C ASP A 152 0.65 -16.90 10.97
N ILE A 153 0.23 -16.35 9.82
CA ILE A 153 1.02 -16.38 8.57
C ILE A 153 2.30 -15.55 8.72
N GLN A 154 2.20 -14.34 9.27
CA GLN A 154 3.36 -13.47 9.47
C GLN A 154 4.43 -14.11 10.36
N ASN A 155 4.03 -14.88 11.37
CA ASN A 155 4.91 -15.59 12.26
C ASN A 155 5.39 -16.95 11.72
N HIS A 156 5.18 -17.27 10.44
CA HIS A 156 5.52 -18.55 9.81
C HIS A 156 4.83 -19.77 10.45
N ILE A 157 3.72 -19.57 11.12
CA ILE A 157 2.86 -20.66 11.57
C ILE A 157 2.07 -21.11 10.36
N SER A 158 2.56 -22.14 9.66
CA SER A 158 1.81 -22.75 8.54
C SER A 158 0.41 -23.11 9.03
N PRO A 159 -0.68 -22.75 8.31
CA PRO A 159 -2.00 -23.24 8.66
C PRO A 159 -1.97 -24.75 8.66
N ILE A 160 -2.34 -25.35 9.80
CA ILE A 160 -2.47 -26.82 9.89
C ILE A 160 -3.55 -27.18 8.88
N THR A 161 -3.13 -27.78 7.77
CA THR A 161 -4.01 -28.38 6.77
C THR A 161 -4.83 -29.45 7.48
N ARG A 162 -6.12 -29.20 7.69
CA ARG A 162 -7.09 -30.22 8.11
C ARG A 162 -7.70 -30.87 6.90
#